data_50365920bef27e7a35e28a5032bb000a
#
_entry.id   50365920bef27e7a35e28a5032bb000a
#
_cell.length_a   1.000
_cell.length_b   1.000
_cell.length_c   1.000
_cell.angle_alpha   90.00
_cell.angle_beta   90.00
_cell.angle_gamma   90.00
#
_symmetry.space_group_name_H-M   'P 1'
#
loop_
_entity.id
_entity.type
_entity.pdbx_description
1 polymer ?
#
loop_
_entity_poly.entity_id
_entity_poly.type
_entity_poly.pdbx_seq_one_letter_code
_entity_poly.pdbx_strand_id
1 'polypeptide(L)'
;HQKLSNFDKQYVRLISRLNKREDALFNSFFAERNENYEKLVQPQIKRLPDKFSYQDLEEFATKDAQRNTTNNDLGIDNKFYKHRLRKRIKKFKGKQAKFSYTKSPEYNDLQLVLKQFAKSKTNPIFVIPPVNAKWMAYTGLSQEKYQQAVKKIRYQLESQGFTNIADFSNDGGKPYFMQDTIHMGWLGWLAFDK
;
A
#
# COMPACT_ATOMS: atom_id res chain seq x y z
N HIS A 1 -34.34 17.55 11.67
CA HIS A 1 -34.52 16.32 10.87
C HIS A 1 -35.01 16.71 9.48
N GLN A 2 -34.10 16.85 8.50
CA GLN A 2 -34.47 16.99 7.09
C GLN A 2 -35.09 15.67 6.61
N LYS A 3 -36.34 15.71 6.16
CA LYS A 3 -36.96 14.55 5.51
C LYS A 3 -36.30 14.34 4.16
N LEU A 4 -35.61 13.21 3.99
CA LEU A 4 -35.10 12.79 2.68
C LEU A 4 -36.21 12.79 1.62
N SER A 5 -35.92 13.32 0.46
CA SER A 5 -36.84 13.31 -0.69
C SER A 5 -37.12 11.85 -1.13
N ASN A 6 -38.18 11.63 -1.88
CA ASN A 6 -38.49 10.30 -2.43
C ASN A 6 -37.39 9.80 -3.37
N PHE A 7 -36.71 10.72 -4.06
CA PHE A 7 -35.55 10.40 -4.91
C PHE A 7 -34.36 9.92 -4.06
N ASP A 8 -34.03 10.62 -2.97
CA ASP A 8 -32.93 10.22 -2.08
C ASP A 8 -33.19 8.85 -1.46
N LYS A 9 -34.41 8.57 -1.08
CA LYS A 9 -34.82 7.25 -0.54
C LYS A 9 -34.66 6.13 -1.57
N GLN A 10 -35.02 6.38 -2.84
CA GLN A 10 -34.84 5.42 -3.93
C GLN A 10 -33.38 5.21 -4.25
N TYR A 11 -32.60 6.29 -4.29
CA TYR A 11 -31.14 6.26 -4.51
C TYR A 11 -30.41 5.45 -3.43
N VAL A 12 -30.69 5.73 -2.15
CA VAL A 12 -30.13 4.98 -1.01
C VAL A 12 -30.48 3.48 -1.08
N ARG A 13 -31.74 3.15 -1.47
CA ARG A 13 -32.16 1.75 -1.66
C ARG A 13 -31.42 1.07 -2.83
N LEU A 14 -31.19 1.78 -3.92
CA LEU A 14 -30.47 1.27 -5.08
C LEU A 14 -29.00 0.99 -4.71
N ILE A 15 -28.33 1.96 -4.08
CA ILE A 15 -26.95 1.82 -3.62
C ILE A 15 -26.83 0.68 -2.61
N SER A 16 -27.73 0.58 -1.64
CA SER A 16 -27.75 -0.53 -0.68
C SER A 16 -27.92 -1.91 -1.33
N ARG A 17 -28.70 -1.99 -2.43
CA ARG A 17 -28.85 -3.25 -3.20
C ARG A 17 -27.60 -3.58 -4.02
N LEU A 18 -26.94 -2.56 -4.59
CA LEU A 18 -25.70 -2.73 -5.32
C LEU A 18 -24.57 -3.18 -4.37
N ASN A 19 -24.41 -2.52 -3.22
CA ASN A 19 -23.43 -2.90 -2.22
C ASN A 19 -23.65 -4.34 -1.71
N LYS A 20 -24.90 -4.74 -1.44
CA LYS A 20 -25.18 -6.14 -1.06
C LYS A 20 -24.82 -7.16 -2.14
N ARG A 21 -24.96 -6.80 -3.42
CA ARG A 21 -24.54 -7.66 -4.54
C ARG A 21 -23.02 -7.69 -4.68
N GLU A 22 -22.36 -6.55 -4.52
CA GLU A 22 -20.90 -6.45 -4.51
C GLU A 22 -20.33 -7.24 -3.34
N ASP A 23 -20.90 -7.10 -2.13
CA ASP A 23 -20.48 -7.87 -0.95
C ASP A 23 -20.66 -9.38 -1.15
N ALA A 24 -21.76 -9.81 -1.77
CA ALA A 24 -22.01 -11.22 -2.06
C ALA A 24 -21.03 -11.78 -3.12
N LEU A 25 -20.75 -11.02 -4.18
CA LEU A 25 -19.77 -11.36 -5.20
C LEU A 25 -18.34 -11.34 -4.62
N PHE A 26 -18.05 -10.33 -3.81
CA PHE A 26 -16.77 -10.19 -3.13
C PHE A 26 -16.54 -11.35 -2.16
N ASN A 27 -17.53 -11.67 -1.32
CA ASN A 27 -17.44 -12.77 -0.37
C ASN A 27 -17.35 -14.13 -1.07
N SER A 28 -18.07 -14.37 -2.18
CA SER A 28 -17.92 -15.61 -2.97
C SER A 28 -16.52 -15.72 -3.60
N PHE A 29 -16.02 -14.60 -4.16
CA PHE A 29 -14.68 -14.53 -4.74
C PHE A 29 -13.58 -14.73 -3.69
N PHE A 30 -13.77 -14.21 -2.48
CA PHE A 30 -12.82 -14.39 -1.38
C PHE A 30 -12.94 -15.77 -0.72
N ALA A 31 -14.13 -16.38 -0.65
CA ALA A 31 -14.29 -17.74 -0.16
C ALA A 31 -13.54 -18.74 -1.06
N GLU A 32 -13.73 -18.65 -2.38
CA GLU A 32 -13.00 -19.46 -3.36
C GLU A 32 -11.49 -19.20 -3.34
N ARG A 33 -11.10 -17.94 -3.13
CA ARG A 33 -9.69 -17.53 -3.00
C ARG A 33 -9.08 -17.96 -1.66
N ASN A 34 -9.85 -17.96 -0.56
CA ASN A 34 -9.42 -18.47 0.74
C ASN A 34 -9.20 -19.97 0.73
N GLU A 35 -10.07 -20.76 0.10
CA GLU A 35 -9.82 -22.20 -0.08
C GLU A 35 -8.56 -22.48 -0.88
N ASN A 36 -8.32 -21.71 -1.96
CA ASN A 36 -7.10 -21.81 -2.74
C ASN A 36 -5.89 -21.23 -2.00
N TYR A 37 -6.07 -20.21 -1.19
CA TYR A 37 -5.04 -19.62 -0.35
C TYR A 37 -4.62 -20.59 0.77
N GLU A 38 -5.55 -21.22 1.45
CA GLU A 38 -5.26 -22.23 2.47
C GLU A 38 -4.54 -23.46 1.87
N LYS A 39 -4.94 -23.89 0.66
CA LYS A 39 -4.25 -24.98 -0.05
C LYS A 39 -2.84 -24.61 -0.49
N LEU A 40 -2.58 -23.33 -0.79
CA LEU A 40 -1.26 -22.84 -1.23
C LEU A 40 -0.36 -22.42 -0.07
N VAL A 41 -0.93 -21.90 1.02
CA VAL A 41 -0.19 -21.34 2.15
C VAL A 41 0.06 -22.38 3.24
N GLN A 42 -0.85 -23.33 3.44
CA GLN A 42 -0.68 -24.43 4.40
C GLN A 42 0.65 -25.21 4.24
N PRO A 43 1.10 -25.57 3.03
CA PRO A 43 2.40 -26.20 2.85
C PRO A 43 3.59 -25.29 3.18
N GLN A 44 3.42 -23.97 3.05
CA GLN A 44 4.46 -23.01 3.37
C GLN A 44 4.53 -22.71 4.88
N ILE A 45 3.37 -22.61 5.54
CA ILE A 45 3.28 -22.46 7.01
C ILE A 45 3.89 -23.70 7.71
N LYS A 46 3.69 -24.91 7.18
CA LYS A 46 4.31 -26.14 7.72
C LYS A 46 5.84 -26.16 7.62
N ARG A 47 6.46 -25.26 6.84
CA ARG A 47 7.91 -25.12 6.70
C ARG A 47 8.50 -24.08 7.63
N LEU A 48 7.67 -23.25 8.27
CA LEU A 48 8.13 -22.31 9.29
C LEU A 48 8.35 -23.09 10.59
N PRO A 49 9.46 -22.87 11.30
CA PRO A 49 9.68 -23.44 12.62
C PRO A 49 8.62 -22.91 13.59
N ASP A 50 8.21 -23.72 14.57
CA ASP A 50 7.21 -23.35 15.59
C ASP A 50 7.64 -22.13 16.42
N LYS A 51 8.94 -21.86 16.47
CA LYS A 51 9.53 -20.66 17.07
C LYS A 51 10.54 -20.07 16.09
N PHE A 52 10.36 -18.80 15.74
CA PHE A 52 11.29 -18.06 14.90
C PHE A 52 11.58 -16.69 15.52
N SER A 53 12.80 -16.24 15.35
CA SER A 53 13.22 -14.88 15.69
C SER A 53 12.98 -13.93 14.51
N TYR A 54 13.00 -12.62 14.77
CA TYR A 54 13.00 -11.64 13.68
C TYR A 54 14.16 -11.86 12.69
N GLN A 55 15.30 -12.30 13.17
CA GLN A 55 16.45 -12.62 12.32
C GLN A 55 16.14 -13.77 11.34
N ASP A 56 15.48 -14.83 11.82
CA ASP A 56 15.07 -15.96 10.96
C ASP A 56 14.08 -15.49 9.88
N LEU A 57 13.13 -14.62 10.26
CA LEU A 57 12.17 -14.05 9.32
C LEU A 57 12.83 -13.15 8.27
N GLU A 58 13.79 -12.33 8.67
CA GLU A 58 14.57 -11.48 7.76
C GLU A 58 15.39 -12.32 6.77
N GLU A 59 16.02 -13.39 7.25
CA GLU A 59 16.77 -14.31 6.40
C GLU A 59 15.85 -15.01 5.41
N PHE A 60 14.69 -15.50 5.86
CA PHE A 60 13.69 -16.12 5.01
C PHE A 60 13.15 -15.14 3.97
N ALA A 61 12.74 -13.94 4.37
CA ALA A 61 12.24 -12.90 3.49
C ALA A 61 13.28 -12.47 2.46
N THR A 62 14.54 -12.39 2.85
CA THR A 62 15.66 -12.09 1.95
C THR A 62 15.83 -13.17 0.90
N LYS A 63 15.87 -14.43 1.30
CA LYS A 63 16.02 -15.58 0.38
C LYS A 63 14.84 -15.68 -0.59
N ASP A 64 13.62 -15.41 -0.11
CA ASP A 64 12.44 -15.39 -0.96
C ASP A 64 12.50 -14.25 -1.97
N ALA A 65 12.82 -13.04 -1.54
CA ALA A 65 12.95 -11.89 -2.41
C ALA A 65 14.06 -12.09 -3.46
N GLN A 66 15.21 -12.64 -3.10
CA GLN A 66 16.30 -12.97 -4.03
C GLN A 66 15.82 -13.87 -5.18
N ARG A 67 15.00 -14.87 -4.89
CA ARG A 67 14.45 -15.78 -5.92
C ARG A 67 13.40 -15.10 -6.80
N ASN A 68 12.64 -14.20 -6.22
CA ASN A 68 11.44 -13.62 -6.84
C ASN A 68 11.65 -12.25 -7.49
N THR A 69 12.87 -11.71 -7.54
CA THR A 69 13.18 -10.38 -8.14
C THR A 69 14.26 -10.42 -9.22
N THR A 70 14.35 -11.53 -9.98
CA THR A 70 15.47 -11.84 -10.89
C THR A 70 15.25 -11.42 -12.34
N ASN A 71 14.01 -11.08 -12.75
CA ASN A 71 13.66 -10.90 -14.16
C ASN A 71 13.50 -9.43 -14.59
N ASN A 72 13.91 -8.49 -13.73
CA ASN A 72 13.79 -7.06 -14.01
C ASN A 72 14.82 -6.21 -13.27
N ASP A 73 15.20 -5.08 -13.86
CA ASP A 73 16.20 -4.17 -13.30
C ASP A 73 15.66 -3.32 -12.12
N LEU A 74 14.34 -3.32 -11.91
CA LEU A 74 13.72 -2.57 -10.82
C LEU A 74 13.88 -3.27 -9.47
N GLY A 75 14.25 -4.57 -9.47
CA GLY A 75 14.36 -5.37 -8.25
C GLY A 75 13.00 -5.63 -7.58
N ILE A 76 11.93 -5.70 -8.36
CA ILE A 76 10.56 -5.94 -7.91
C ILE A 76 10.11 -7.37 -8.25
N ASP A 77 8.99 -7.78 -7.68
CA ASP A 77 8.44 -9.12 -7.85
C ASP A 77 8.29 -9.52 -9.33
N ASN A 78 8.78 -10.71 -9.65
CA ASN A 78 8.82 -11.28 -11.00
C ASN A 78 7.43 -11.39 -11.64
N LYS A 79 6.42 -11.79 -10.87
CA LYS A 79 5.04 -11.96 -11.36
C LYS A 79 4.39 -10.61 -11.60
N PHE A 80 4.57 -9.67 -10.66
CA PHE A 80 4.09 -8.30 -10.84
C PHE A 80 4.70 -7.67 -12.10
N TYR A 81 6.02 -7.72 -12.25
CA TYR A 81 6.69 -7.20 -13.43
C TYR A 81 6.16 -7.81 -14.72
N LYS A 82 6.13 -9.15 -14.81
CA LYS A 82 5.69 -9.90 -15.99
C LYS A 82 4.25 -9.58 -16.38
N HIS A 83 3.33 -9.57 -15.41
CA HIS A 83 1.90 -9.51 -15.69
C HIS A 83 1.32 -8.09 -15.69
N ARG A 84 1.90 -7.18 -14.90
CA ARG A 84 1.35 -5.83 -14.70
C ARG A 84 2.16 -4.74 -15.39
N LEU A 85 3.49 -4.85 -15.44
CA LEU A 85 4.35 -3.73 -15.81
C LEU A 85 5.04 -3.91 -17.18
N ARG A 86 5.60 -5.07 -17.48
CA ARG A 86 6.47 -5.32 -18.65
C ARG A 86 5.94 -4.74 -19.96
N LYS A 87 4.68 -5.01 -20.31
CA LYS A 87 4.08 -4.55 -21.57
C LYS A 87 3.86 -3.04 -21.64
N ARG A 88 3.83 -2.36 -20.48
CA ARG A 88 3.47 -0.94 -20.37
C ARG A 88 4.60 -0.06 -19.83
N ILE A 89 5.72 -0.65 -19.42
CA ILE A 89 6.79 0.08 -18.70
C ILE A 89 7.28 1.30 -19.48
N LYS A 90 7.45 1.16 -20.82
CA LYS A 90 7.92 2.26 -21.68
C LYS A 90 7.03 3.51 -21.61
N LYS A 91 5.73 3.35 -21.32
CA LYS A 91 4.78 4.46 -21.20
C LYS A 91 5.02 5.34 -19.97
N PHE A 92 5.74 4.83 -18.99
CA PHE A 92 5.98 5.52 -17.72
C PHE A 92 7.31 6.27 -17.67
N LYS A 93 8.21 6.02 -18.63
CA LYS A 93 9.54 6.65 -18.65
C LYS A 93 9.44 8.18 -18.67
N GLY A 94 10.00 8.83 -17.64
CA GLY A 94 10.02 10.27 -17.48
C GLY A 94 8.66 10.94 -17.23
N LYS A 95 7.56 10.19 -17.10
CA LYS A 95 6.19 10.76 -17.03
C LYS A 95 5.94 11.54 -15.74
N GLN A 96 6.68 11.24 -14.69
CA GLN A 96 6.51 11.91 -13.39
C GLN A 96 7.47 13.08 -13.16
N ALA A 97 8.34 13.39 -14.11
CA ALA A 97 9.32 14.48 -13.98
C ALA A 97 8.68 15.86 -13.71
N LYS A 98 7.50 16.11 -14.26
CA LYS A 98 6.76 17.37 -14.11
C LYS A 98 5.66 17.32 -13.05
N PHE A 99 5.42 16.17 -12.41
CA PHE A 99 4.38 16.05 -11.41
C PHE A 99 4.76 16.75 -10.10
N SER A 100 3.78 17.39 -9.48
CA SER A 100 3.87 17.89 -8.11
C SER A 100 2.87 17.15 -7.24
N TYR A 101 3.37 16.35 -6.31
CA TYR A 101 2.54 15.58 -5.38
C TYR A 101 2.04 16.44 -4.19
N THR A 102 2.41 17.71 -4.12
CA THR A 102 1.93 18.63 -3.08
C THR A 102 0.58 19.28 -3.42
N LYS A 103 0.09 19.09 -4.66
CA LYS A 103 -1.18 19.63 -5.15
C LYS A 103 -2.10 18.47 -5.50
N SER A 104 -2.88 18.01 -4.55
CA SER A 104 -3.86 16.94 -4.75
C SER A 104 -5.08 17.18 -3.86
N PRO A 105 -6.31 16.88 -4.32
CA PRO A 105 -7.52 16.91 -3.50
C PRO A 105 -7.48 15.94 -2.33
N GLU A 106 -6.73 14.84 -2.43
CA GLU A 106 -6.60 13.83 -1.37
C GLU A 106 -6.06 14.39 -0.05
N TYR A 107 -5.36 15.52 -0.08
CA TYR A 107 -4.98 16.19 1.17
C TYR A 107 -6.18 16.74 1.95
N ASN A 108 -7.25 17.13 1.26
CA ASN A 108 -8.49 17.54 1.91
C ASN A 108 -9.23 16.31 2.47
N ASP A 109 -9.21 15.20 1.74
CA ASP A 109 -9.80 13.95 2.19
C ASP A 109 -9.07 13.42 3.43
N LEU A 110 -7.74 13.52 3.46
CA LEU A 110 -6.95 13.21 4.66
C LEU A 110 -7.41 14.06 5.86
N GLN A 111 -7.65 15.37 5.67
CA GLN A 111 -8.16 16.23 6.74
C GLN A 111 -9.50 15.76 7.30
N LEU A 112 -10.40 15.28 6.43
CA LEU A 112 -11.71 14.75 6.86
C LEU A 112 -11.52 13.47 7.68
N VAL A 113 -10.63 12.57 7.25
CA VAL A 113 -10.29 11.34 7.97
C VAL A 113 -9.70 11.66 9.35
N LEU A 114 -8.76 12.61 9.43
CA LEU A 114 -8.13 13.01 10.68
C LEU A 114 -9.14 13.62 11.66
N LYS A 115 -10.07 14.45 11.17
CA LYS A 115 -11.18 14.97 12.01
C LYS A 115 -12.05 13.85 12.56
N GLN A 116 -12.29 12.79 11.75
CA GLN A 116 -13.08 11.64 12.21
C GLN A 116 -12.32 10.85 13.29
N PHE A 117 -11.02 10.62 13.14
CA PHE A 117 -10.20 9.99 14.17
C PHE A 117 -10.17 10.80 15.47
N ALA A 118 -10.01 12.12 15.39
CA ALA A 118 -10.09 13.00 16.55
C ALA A 118 -11.44 12.92 17.25
N LYS A 119 -12.55 12.91 16.49
CA LYS A 119 -13.92 12.79 17.02
C LYS A 119 -14.16 11.45 17.70
N SER A 120 -13.65 10.36 17.16
CA SER A 120 -13.78 9.01 17.74
C SER A 120 -12.73 8.72 18.80
N LYS A 121 -11.83 9.67 19.12
CA LYS A 121 -10.69 9.51 20.04
C LYS A 121 -9.81 8.31 19.68
N THR A 122 -9.69 8.00 18.39
CA THR A 122 -8.84 6.95 17.88
C THR A 122 -7.43 7.49 17.67
N ASN A 123 -6.42 6.75 18.10
CA ASN A 123 -5.02 7.07 17.84
C ASN A 123 -4.37 6.00 16.94
N PRO A 124 -4.53 6.11 15.61
CA PRO A 124 -3.99 5.13 14.68
C PRO A 124 -2.48 5.29 14.52
N ILE A 125 -1.83 4.23 14.02
CA ILE A 125 -0.48 4.31 13.49
C ILE A 125 -0.58 4.70 12.01
N PHE A 126 0.10 5.77 11.63
CA PHE A 126 0.21 6.19 10.23
C PHE A 126 1.49 5.65 9.63
N VAL A 127 1.38 4.88 8.57
CA VAL A 127 2.53 4.36 7.84
C VAL A 127 2.74 5.19 6.57
N ILE A 128 3.91 5.79 6.41
CA ILE A 128 4.32 6.46 5.17
C ILE A 128 5.25 5.50 4.42
N PRO A 129 4.75 4.77 3.41
CA PRO A 129 5.55 3.80 2.68
C PRO A 129 6.54 4.52 1.76
N PRO A 130 7.65 3.88 1.37
CA PRO A 130 8.54 4.41 0.35
C PRO A 130 8.00 4.16 -1.06
N VAL A 131 8.60 4.81 -2.04
CA VAL A 131 8.49 4.45 -3.46
C VAL A 131 9.79 3.79 -3.89
N ASN A 132 9.73 2.73 -4.71
CA ASN A 132 10.91 2.05 -5.21
C ASN A 132 11.85 3.05 -5.92
N ALA A 133 13.09 3.16 -5.46
CA ALA A 133 14.04 4.19 -5.92
C ALA A 133 14.37 4.05 -7.42
N LYS A 134 14.51 2.81 -7.93
CA LYS A 134 14.75 2.57 -9.37
C LYS A 134 13.53 2.93 -10.21
N TRP A 135 12.33 2.71 -9.68
CA TRP A 135 11.09 3.17 -10.33
C TRP A 135 10.99 4.69 -10.35
N MET A 136 11.33 5.37 -9.26
CA MET A 136 11.39 6.83 -9.20
C MET A 136 12.33 7.37 -10.27
N ALA A 137 13.56 6.84 -10.34
CA ALA A 137 14.54 7.22 -11.37
C ALA A 137 14.00 6.99 -12.78
N TYR A 138 13.36 5.84 -13.03
CA TYR A 138 12.80 5.51 -14.35
C TYR A 138 11.67 6.45 -14.77
N THR A 139 10.78 6.79 -13.85
CA THR A 139 9.62 7.66 -14.11
C THR A 139 9.94 9.14 -14.06
N GLY A 140 11.12 9.52 -13.55
CA GLY A 140 11.54 10.90 -13.37
C GLY A 140 10.98 11.59 -12.12
N LEU A 141 10.43 10.82 -11.17
CA LEU A 141 10.07 11.34 -9.87
C LEU A 141 11.35 11.56 -9.04
N SER A 142 11.65 12.80 -8.68
CA SER A 142 12.78 13.09 -7.81
C SER A 142 12.46 12.79 -6.34
N GLN A 143 13.46 12.33 -5.59
CA GLN A 143 13.34 12.10 -4.15
C GLN A 143 12.92 13.39 -3.42
N GLU A 144 13.44 14.54 -3.84
CA GLU A 144 13.08 15.84 -3.27
C GLU A 144 11.58 16.11 -3.39
N LYS A 145 11.00 15.95 -4.60
CA LYS A 145 9.55 16.14 -4.81
C LYS A 145 8.71 15.18 -3.99
N TYR A 146 9.16 13.93 -3.85
CA TYR A 146 8.50 12.96 -3.01
C TYR A 146 8.55 13.41 -1.54
N GLN A 147 9.72 13.82 -1.04
CA GLN A 147 9.87 14.29 0.33
C GLN A 147 9.09 15.57 0.63
N GLN A 148 8.86 16.44 -0.35
CA GLN A 148 7.96 17.58 -0.18
C GLN A 148 6.51 17.14 0.10
N ALA A 149 6.04 16.09 -0.58
CA ALA A 149 4.73 15.50 -0.29
C ALA A 149 4.68 14.86 1.10
N VAL A 150 5.71 14.10 1.47
CA VAL A 150 5.84 13.50 2.80
C VAL A 150 5.82 14.56 3.90
N LYS A 151 6.59 15.63 3.76
CA LYS A 151 6.57 16.77 4.70
C LYS A 151 5.18 17.37 4.85
N LYS A 152 4.43 17.50 3.76
CA LYS A 152 3.05 18.00 3.80
C LYS A 152 2.12 17.05 4.54
N ILE A 153 2.22 15.74 4.29
CA ILE A 153 1.44 14.72 5.02
C ILE A 153 1.78 14.78 6.51
N ARG A 154 3.06 14.75 6.87
CA ARG A 154 3.49 14.84 8.26
C ARG A 154 2.97 16.10 8.95
N TYR A 155 3.09 17.25 8.30
CA TYR A 155 2.53 18.50 8.84
C TYR A 155 1.03 18.40 9.12
N GLN A 156 0.27 17.78 8.22
CA GLN A 156 -1.16 17.58 8.42
C GLN A 156 -1.48 16.66 9.60
N LEU A 157 -0.68 15.61 9.81
CA LEU A 157 -0.82 14.70 10.94
C LEU A 157 -0.44 15.40 12.24
N GLU A 158 0.76 15.92 12.32
CA GLU A 158 1.37 16.49 13.51
C GLU A 158 0.61 17.75 14.00
N SER A 159 0.14 18.61 13.09
CA SER A 159 -0.65 19.80 13.43
C SER A 159 -2.01 19.49 14.07
N GLN A 160 -2.50 18.25 13.94
CA GLN A 160 -3.72 17.77 14.59
C GLN A 160 -3.44 16.82 15.76
N GLY A 161 -2.18 16.71 16.19
CA GLY A 161 -1.78 15.92 17.35
C GLY A 161 -1.53 14.43 17.07
N PHE A 162 -1.54 14.01 15.79
CA PHE A 162 -1.21 12.62 15.42
C PHE A 162 0.30 12.47 15.25
N THR A 163 0.96 11.91 16.24
CA THR A 163 2.43 11.75 16.28
C THR A 163 2.90 10.32 16.09
N ASN A 164 1.98 9.36 16.05
CA ASN A 164 2.30 7.94 15.89
C ASN A 164 2.49 7.64 14.39
N ILE A 165 3.68 7.97 13.87
CA ILE A 165 4.01 7.93 12.44
C ILE A 165 5.23 7.04 12.21
N ALA A 166 5.04 5.93 11.50
CA ALA A 166 6.11 5.08 10.99
C ALA A 166 6.48 5.54 9.56
N ASP A 167 7.60 6.24 9.44
CA ASP A 167 8.02 6.88 8.19
C ASP A 167 9.14 6.10 7.52
N PHE A 168 8.82 5.39 6.45
CA PHE A 168 9.75 4.64 5.59
C PHE A 168 10.06 5.33 4.26
N SER A 169 9.68 6.60 4.11
CA SER A 169 9.76 7.31 2.82
C SER A 169 11.16 7.39 2.20
N ASN A 170 12.21 7.15 2.97
CA ASN A 170 13.59 7.09 2.51
C ASN A 170 14.10 5.68 2.20
N ASP A 171 13.30 4.65 2.45
CA ASP A 171 13.74 3.25 2.42
C ASP A 171 13.54 2.55 1.06
N GLY A 172 13.03 3.25 0.06
CA GLY A 172 12.74 2.69 -1.26
C GLY A 172 13.96 2.18 -2.05
N GLY A 173 15.17 2.52 -1.63
CA GLY A 173 16.42 2.02 -2.18
C GLY A 173 17.03 0.84 -1.43
N LYS A 174 16.50 0.46 -0.27
CA LYS A 174 16.98 -0.69 0.49
C LYS A 174 16.72 -2.00 -0.29
N PRO A 175 17.70 -2.92 -0.35
CA PRO A 175 17.51 -4.20 -1.03
C PRO A 175 16.30 -4.95 -0.50
N TYR A 176 15.46 -5.43 -1.41
CA TYR A 176 14.26 -6.26 -1.13
C TYR A 176 13.21 -5.63 -0.20
N PHE A 177 13.34 -4.34 0.10
CA PHE A 177 12.38 -3.62 0.94
C PHE A 177 11.02 -3.44 0.23
N MET A 178 11.06 -3.31 -1.09
CA MET A 178 9.87 -3.13 -1.92
C MET A 178 9.47 -4.42 -2.61
N GLN A 179 8.17 -4.75 -2.59
CA GLN A 179 7.61 -5.84 -3.37
C GLN A 179 7.40 -5.42 -4.83
N ASP A 180 6.92 -4.22 -5.04
CA ASP A 180 6.71 -3.66 -6.37
C ASP A 180 7.12 -2.17 -6.42
N THR A 181 6.46 -1.36 -7.25
CA THR A 181 6.84 0.04 -7.44
C THR A 181 6.47 0.95 -6.27
N ILE A 182 5.46 0.57 -5.46
CA ILE A 182 4.91 1.38 -4.37
C ILE A 182 4.56 0.59 -3.10
N HIS A 183 4.52 -0.73 -3.14
CA HIS A 183 4.19 -1.54 -1.97
C HIS A 183 5.45 -2.10 -1.31
N MET A 184 5.49 -2.06 0.01
CA MET A 184 6.54 -2.69 0.79
C MET A 184 6.46 -4.21 0.65
N GLY A 185 7.63 -4.85 0.56
CA GLY A 185 7.79 -6.29 0.60
C GLY A 185 7.86 -6.82 2.04
N TRP A 186 8.16 -8.10 2.19
CA TRP A 186 8.27 -8.74 3.51
C TRP A 186 9.28 -8.05 4.41
N LEU A 187 10.47 -7.70 3.90
CA LEU A 187 11.46 -6.97 4.69
C LEU A 187 10.98 -5.59 5.13
N GLY A 188 10.20 -4.90 4.29
CA GLY A 188 9.60 -3.62 4.65
C GLY A 188 8.57 -3.77 5.77
N TRP A 189 7.72 -4.78 5.72
CA TRP A 189 6.75 -5.05 6.78
C TRP A 189 7.38 -5.56 8.06
N LEU A 190 8.44 -6.38 7.98
CA LEU A 190 9.21 -6.78 9.16
C LEU A 190 9.90 -5.58 9.83
N ALA A 191 10.33 -4.57 9.05
CA ALA A 191 10.87 -3.35 9.61
C ALA A 191 9.82 -2.48 10.32
N PHE A 192 8.55 -2.57 9.88
CA PHE A 192 7.43 -1.91 10.56
C PHE A 192 7.05 -2.61 11.87
N ASP A 193 7.18 -3.93 11.92
CA ASP A 193 6.75 -4.77 13.04
C ASP A 193 7.75 -4.74 14.24
N LYS A 194 8.98 -4.26 13.99
CA LYS A 194 10.02 -4.02 15.00
C LYS A 194 9.80 -2.75 15.80
#